data_fef84cee9b479013097f70088b629150
#
_entry.id   fef84cee9b479013097f70088b629150
#
_cell.length_a   1.000
_cell.length_b   1.000
_cell.length_c   1.000
_cell.angle_alpha   90.00
_cell.angle_beta   90.00
_cell.angle_gamma   90.00
#
_symmetry.space_group_name_H-M   'P 1'
#
loop_
_entity.id
_entity.type
_entity.pdbx_description
1 polymer ?
#
loop_
_entity_poly.entity_id
_entity_poly.type
_entity_poly.pdbx_seq_one_letter_code
_entity_poly.pdbx_strand_id
1 'polypeptide(L)'
;MSMPYLTPAIRLRRTPFSRRVEASGATAYTVYNHMLLASFFRSVEEDYAHLKRAVQVWDVSCERQVEIIGPDALRLVQLTTPRDLSRMADDQCYYIPMVDEEGHMLNDPILIKLADDRYWVSIADTDMLYYFKGLASGFGLNAKAFEPDVSPLAIQGPKADTLVARVFGQEIVDTKFFRYKTINFQGKEMIIARSGWSHQGGFELYLDGSEYGEPLWDLLFEAGKDLDVRAGGPNLIERIEAGLLSYGNDITIDTTPFESGLGKYCNLDVATDCLGHEALLTQQDPRRQIRSISIDGAPVSAITSYWPLKDHEGNGAGHISSATRSPDFKTNVAIGMVHQAHWTPGTELIVETEDGEQPALVRDSFWI
;
A
#
# COMPACT_ATOMS: atom_id res chain seq x y z
N MET A 1 -21.52 -10.57 -14.19
CA MET A 1 -21.23 -11.91 -13.57
C MET A 1 -21.57 -11.84 -12.10
N SER A 2 -22.36 -12.77 -11.51
CA SER A 2 -22.56 -12.78 -10.06
C SER A 2 -21.28 -13.28 -9.41
N MET A 3 -20.68 -12.48 -8.53
CA MET A 3 -19.53 -12.92 -7.74
C MET A 3 -19.92 -14.10 -6.86
N PRO A 4 -19.11 -15.17 -6.80
CA PRO A 4 -19.37 -16.28 -5.88
C PRO A 4 -19.27 -15.83 -4.42
N TYR A 5 -20.08 -16.42 -3.54
CA TYR A 5 -19.97 -16.17 -2.10
C TYR A 5 -18.65 -16.75 -1.56
N LEU A 6 -17.95 -15.98 -0.70
CA LEU A 6 -16.85 -16.50 0.07
C LEU A 6 -17.35 -17.48 1.14
N THR A 7 -16.87 -18.72 1.10
CA THR A 7 -17.16 -19.68 2.16
C THR A 7 -16.30 -19.36 3.40
N PRO A 8 -16.90 -19.14 4.59
CA PRO A 8 -16.14 -18.94 5.82
C PRO A 8 -15.19 -20.10 6.08
N ALA A 9 -13.94 -19.77 6.43
CA ALA A 9 -12.92 -20.76 6.78
C ALA A 9 -11.92 -20.14 7.77
N ILE A 10 -11.28 -20.97 8.61
CA ILE A 10 -10.28 -20.52 9.60
C ILE A 10 -9.09 -19.82 8.93
N ARG A 11 -8.72 -20.24 7.72
CA ARG A 11 -7.65 -19.59 6.93
C ARG A 11 -7.99 -18.16 6.47
N LEU A 12 -9.28 -17.78 6.47
CA LEU A 12 -9.72 -16.40 6.27
C LEU A 12 -9.73 -15.73 7.64
N ARG A 13 -8.65 -15.01 7.93
CA ARG A 13 -8.39 -14.44 9.24
C ARG A 13 -9.26 -13.23 9.51
N ARG A 14 -9.65 -13.06 10.75
CA ARG A 14 -10.35 -11.88 11.23
C ARG A 14 -9.37 -10.93 11.91
N THR A 15 -9.73 -9.65 11.93
CA THR A 15 -8.98 -8.58 12.57
C THR A 15 -9.66 -8.19 13.89
N PRO A 16 -9.00 -7.44 14.77
CA PRO A 16 -9.61 -6.88 15.97
C PRO A 16 -10.80 -5.93 15.68
N PHE A 17 -10.90 -5.44 14.44
CA PHE A 17 -11.91 -4.47 14.00
C PHE A 17 -13.05 -5.09 13.18
N SER A 18 -12.92 -6.34 12.74
CA SER A 18 -13.85 -6.99 11.79
C SER A 18 -15.32 -6.82 12.15
N ARG A 19 -15.70 -6.96 13.45
CA ARG A 19 -17.10 -6.80 13.89
C ARG A 19 -17.60 -5.37 13.70
N ARG A 20 -16.74 -4.38 13.93
CA ARG A 20 -17.09 -2.97 13.78
C ARG A 20 -17.17 -2.57 12.30
N VAL A 21 -16.30 -3.11 11.45
CA VAL A 21 -16.36 -2.95 10.00
C VAL A 21 -17.66 -3.53 9.45
N GLU A 22 -18.00 -4.76 9.82
CA GLU A 22 -19.27 -5.41 9.44
C GLU A 22 -20.49 -4.60 9.91
N ALA A 23 -20.51 -4.16 11.17
CA ALA A 23 -21.59 -3.35 11.74
C ALA A 23 -21.70 -1.95 11.10
N SER A 24 -20.61 -1.43 10.52
CA SER A 24 -20.59 -0.17 9.78
C SER A 24 -21.15 -0.30 8.36
N GLY A 25 -21.50 -1.52 7.91
CA GLY A 25 -22.20 -1.77 6.65
C GLY A 25 -21.28 -1.85 5.43
N ALA A 26 -20.08 -2.44 5.56
CA ALA A 26 -19.23 -2.72 4.41
C ALA A 26 -19.96 -3.61 3.39
N THR A 27 -20.01 -3.19 2.14
CA THR A 27 -20.80 -3.83 1.07
C THR A 27 -19.93 -4.64 0.11
N ALA A 28 -18.63 -4.35 0.04
CA ALA A 28 -17.66 -5.09 -0.75
C ALA A 28 -16.34 -5.29 -0.01
N TYR A 29 -15.73 -6.44 -0.29
CA TYR A 29 -14.44 -6.83 0.28
C TYR A 29 -13.53 -7.39 -0.81
N THR A 30 -12.24 -7.17 -0.64
CA THR A 30 -11.19 -7.96 -1.30
C THR A 30 -10.49 -8.85 -0.27
N VAL A 31 -9.73 -9.84 -0.75
CA VAL A 31 -8.85 -10.65 0.10
C VAL A 31 -7.43 -10.11 -0.02
N TYR A 32 -6.80 -9.86 1.12
CA TYR A 32 -5.45 -9.34 1.20
C TYR A 32 -4.73 -10.00 2.41
N ASN A 33 -3.61 -10.65 2.19
CA ASN A 33 -2.88 -11.40 3.23
C ASN A 33 -3.77 -12.34 4.06
N HIS A 34 -4.68 -13.08 3.40
CA HIS A 34 -5.65 -14.00 4.02
C HIS A 34 -6.71 -13.34 4.92
N MET A 35 -6.90 -12.03 4.82
CA MET A 35 -7.92 -11.26 5.54
C MET A 35 -8.90 -10.61 4.57
N LEU A 36 -10.09 -10.29 5.06
CA LEU A 36 -11.03 -9.47 4.33
C LEU A 36 -10.70 -8.00 4.55
N LEU A 37 -10.36 -7.31 3.47
CA LEU A 37 -10.21 -5.86 3.44
C LEU A 37 -11.46 -5.23 2.85
N ALA A 38 -12.14 -4.35 3.59
CA ALA A 38 -13.30 -3.62 3.08
C ALA A 38 -12.87 -2.68 1.96
N SER A 39 -13.50 -2.82 0.79
CA SER A 39 -13.21 -2.01 -0.40
C SER A 39 -14.08 -0.76 -0.46
N PHE A 40 -15.36 -0.87 -0.11
CA PHE A 40 -16.25 0.27 0.03
C PHE A 40 -17.49 -0.08 0.89
N PHE A 41 -18.16 0.96 1.42
CA PHE A 41 -19.30 0.86 2.32
C PHE A 41 -20.60 1.28 1.63
N ARG A 42 -20.56 2.24 0.71
CA ARG A 42 -21.72 2.75 -0.03
C ARG A 42 -21.55 2.53 -1.53
N SER A 43 -20.67 3.30 -2.12
CA SER A 43 -20.10 3.09 -3.45
C SER A 43 -18.65 3.59 -3.45
N VAL A 44 -17.89 3.23 -4.47
CA VAL A 44 -16.51 3.69 -4.62
C VAL A 44 -16.48 5.22 -4.71
N GLU A 45 -17.43 5.83 -5.45
CA GLU A 45 -17.53 7.27 -5.68
C GLU A 45 -18.01 8.02 -4.43
N GLU A 46 -19.00 7.48 -3.69
CA GLU A 46 -19.51 8.13 -2.48
C GLU A 46 -18.44 8.13 -1.38
N ASP A 47 -17.74 6.99 -1.19
CA ASP A 47 -16.67 6.87 -0.21
C ASP A 47 -15.46 7.72 -0.63
N TYR A 48 -15.13 7.83 -1.93
CA TYR A 48 -14.16 8.77 -2.47
C TYR A 48 -14.50 10.24 -2.14
N ALA A 49 -15.72 10.66 -2.45
CA ALA A 49 -16.16 12.03 -2.17
C ALA A 49 -16.17 12.33 -0.67
N HIS A 50 -16.47 11.33 0.17
CA HIS A 50 -16.40 11.46 1.61
C HIS A 50 -14.96 11.58 2.11
N LEU A 51 -14.04 10.74 1.64
CA LEU A 51 -12.62 10.77 2.01
C LEU A 51 -12.01 12.17 1.80
N LYS A 52 -12.35 12.83 0.70
CA LYS A 52 -11.82 14.16 0.32
C LYS A 52 -12.38 15.33 1.13
N ARG A 53 -13.44 15.15 1.93
CA ARG A 53 -14.06 16.25 2.71
C ARG A 53 -14.11 16.04 4.22
N ALA A 54 -13.91 14.82 4.68
CA ALA A 54 -14.12 14.47 6.08
C ALA A 54 -12.98 13.63 6.65
N VAL A 55 -13.29 12.61 7.46
CA VAL A 55 -12.33 11.64 7.99
C VAL A 55 -12.92 10.25 7.92
N GLN A 56 -12.09 9.31 7.51
CA GLN A 56 -12.41 7.88 7.51
C GLN A 56 -11.47 7.10 8.42
N VAL A 57 -11.97 6.02 8.99
CA VAL A 57 -11.22 5.03 9.75
C VAL A 57 -11.23 3.73 8.97
N TRP A 58 -10.05 3.20 8.63
CA TRP A 58 -9.86 2.04 7.79
C TRP A 58 -9.21 0.91 8.58
N ASP A 59 -9.84 -0.25 8.60
CA ASP A 59 -9.18 -1.48 9.06
C ASP A 59 -8.22 -1.99 7.99
N VAL A 60 -6.96 -1.65 8.14
CA VAL A 60 -5.87 -2.09 7.26
C VAL A 60 -4.99 -3.16 7.93
N SER A 61 -5.55 -3.90 8.89
CA SER A 61 -4.85 -4.99 9.59
C SER A 61 -4.37 -6.12 8.68
N CYS A 62 -4.90 -6.16 7.45
CA CYS A 62 -4.41 -7.04 6.40
C CYS A 62 -2.96 -6.73 5.97
N GLU A 63 -2.45 -5.54 6.23
CA GLU A 63 -1.03 -5.21 6.20
C GLU A 63 -0.35 -5.78 7.44
N ARG A 64 -0.22 -7.09 7.48
CA ARG A 64 0.35 -7.84 8.59
C ARG A 64 1.73 -7.34 8.95
N GLN A 65 2.05 -7.31 10.23
CA GLN A 65 3.39 -6.98 10.68
C GLN A 65 4.27 -8.22 10.70
N VAL A 66 5.47 -8.13 10.18
CA VAL A 66 6.55 -9.07 10.49
C VAL A 66 7.51 -8.36 11.44
N GLU A 67 7.59 -8.85 12.67
CA GLU A 67 8.56 -8.34 13.64
C GLU A 67 9.88 -9.09 13.49
N ILE A 68 10.96 -8.32 13.39
CA ILE A 68 12.33 -8.84 13.27
C ILE A 68 13.11 -8.31 14.48
N ILE A 69 13.66 -9.23 15.29
CA ILE A 69 14.43 -8.90 16.50
C ILE A 69 15.77 -9.62 16.52
N GLY A 70 16.75 -9.02 17.15
CA GLY A 70 18.06 -9.61 17.43
C GLY A 70 19.22 -8.80 16.88
N PRO A 71 20.46 -9.13 17.28
CA PRO A 71 21.65 -8.37 16.89
C PRO A 71 21.84 -8.23 15.38
N ASP A 72 21.35 -9.18 14.58
CA ASP A 72 21.44 -9.15 13.12
C ASP A 72 20.12 -8.70 12.45
N ALA A 73 19.19 -8.08 13.19
CA ALA A 73 17.89 -7.67 12.64
C ALA A 73 18.04 -6.69 11.48
N LEU A 74 18.86 -5.64 11.62
CA LEU A 74 19.13 -4.69 10.54
C LEU A 74 19.70 -5.38 9.31
N ARG A 75 20.67 -6.27 9.50
CA ARG A 75 21.30 -7.02 8.41
C ARG A 75 20.30 -7.90 7.68
N LEU A 76 19.40 -8.58 8.43
CA LEU A 76 18.36 -9.42 7.83
C LEU A 76 17.43 -8.60 6.94
N VAL A 77 17.01 -7.39 7.36
CA VAL A 77 16.18 -6.51 6.52
C VAL A 77 16.99 -5.99 5.34
N GLN A 78 18.25 -5.55 5.54
CA GLN A 78 19.10 -5.02 4.46
C GLN A 78 19.35 -6.03 3.34
N LEU A 79 19.40 -7.33 3.62
CA LEU A 79 19.52 -8.37 2.59
C LEU A 79 18.37 -8.34 1.58
N THR A 80 17.18 -7.82 1.97
CA THR A 80 15.98 -7.88 1.15
C THR A 80 15.69 -6.59 0.38
N THR A 81 16.43 -5.50 0.62
CA THR A 81 16.12 -4.20 0.01
C THR A 81 17.36 -3.47 -0.49
N PRO A 82 17.31 -2.87 -1.68
CA PRO A 82 18.36 -2.00 -2.19
C PRO A 82 18.35 -0.60 -1.55
N ARG A 83 17.44 -0.32 -0.60
CA ARG A 83 17.42 0.95 0.12
C ARG A 83 18.44 0.94 1.25
N ASP A 84 19.24 2.00 1.37
CA ASP A 84 20.19 2.18 2.49
C ASP A 84 19.42 2.37 3.80
N LEU A 85 19.55 1.42 4.71
CA LEU A 85 18.94 1.45 6.04
C LEU A 85 19.89 1.98 7.11
N SER A 86 21.17 2.19 6.81
CA SER A 86 22.19 2.60 7.81
C SER A 86 21.93 3.96 8.44
N ARG A 87 21.15 4.81 7.76
CA ARG A 87 20.78 6.16 8.22
C ARG A 87 19.38 6.27 8.78
N MET A 88 18.67 5.13 8.89
CA MET A 88 17.32 5.14 9.43
C MET A 88 17.35 5.51 10.92
N ALA A 89 16.78 6.66 11.25
CA ALA A 89 16.71 7.13 12.64
C ALA A 89 15.66 6.35 13.43
N ASP A 90 15.77 6.40 14.76
CA ASP A 90 14.69 5.96 15.64
C ASP A 90 13.43 6.79 15.35
N ASP A 91 12.25 6.29 15.63
CA ASP A 91 10.97 6.93 15.32
C ASP A 91 10.67 7.09 13.81
N GLN A 92 11.41 6.46 12.91
CA GLN A 92 11.28 6.62 11.47
C GLN A 92 10.63 5.41 10.79
N CYS A 93 9.82 5.72 9.76
CA CYS A 93 9.28 4.76 8.81
C CYS A 93 9.95 4.93 7.46
N TYR A 94 10.22 3.83 6.76
CA TYR A 94 10.74 3.83 5.39
C TYR A 94 9.83 2.99 4.50
N TYR A 95 9.44 3.52 3.34
CA TYR A 95 8.89 2.71 2.25
C TYR A 95 10.05 2.04 1.52
N ILE A 96 10.10 0.72 1.49
CA ILE A 96 11.23 -0.03 0.94
C ILE A 96 10.78 -0.97 -0.18
N PRO A 97 11.40 -0.93 -1.37
CA PRO A 97 11.26 -2.02 -2.31
C PRO A 97 11.99 -3.25 -1.75
N MET A 98 11.30 -4.37 -1.62
CA MET A 98 11.93 -5.65 -1.28
C MET A 98 12.10 -6.47 -2.55
N VAL A 99 13.29 -7.05 -2.72
CA VAL A 99 13.65 -7.77 -3.95
C VAL A 99 14.27 -9.15 -3.64
N ASP A 100 14.15 -10.03 -4.64
CA ASP A 100 14.89 -11.29 -4.68
C ASP A 100 16.31 -11.13 -5.22
N GLU A 101 17.01 -12.23 -5.41
CA GLU A 101 18.37 -12.28 -5.96
C GLU A 101 18.46 -11.89 -7.44
N GLU A 102 17.34 -11.90 -8.17
CA GLU A 102 17.23 -11.48 -9.56
C GLU A 102 16.82 -10.01 -9.69
N GLY A 103 16.60 -9.32 -8.55
CA GLY A 103 16.19 -7.91 -8.49
C GLY A 103 14.70 -7.69 -8.73
N HIS A 104 13.89 -8.74 -8.70
CA HIS A 104 12.44 -8.65 -8.86
C HIS A 104 11.75 -8.31 -7.54
N MET A 105 10.66 -7.55 -7.63
CA MET A 105 9.89 -7.10 -6.47
C MET A 105 9.18 -8.25 -5.76
N LEU A 106 9.49 -8.47 -4.49
CA LEU A 106 8.80 -9.42 -3.61
C LEU A 106 7.69 -8.75 -2.79
N ASN A 107 7.87 -7.49 -2.46
CA ASN A 107 6.95 -6.69 -1.64
C ASN A 107 7.37 -5.21 -1.70
N ASP A 108 6.51 -4.31 -1.22
CA ASP A 108 6.77 -2.88 -1.11
C ASP A 108 6.33 -2.31 0.25
N PRO A 109 6.82 -2.87 1.37
CA PRO A 109 6.32 -2.58 2.69
C PRO A 109 6.76 -1.23 3.24
N ILE A 110 6.11 -0.85 4.36
CA ILE A 110 6.64 0.16 5.26
C ILE A 110 7.49 -0.55 6.33
N LEU A 111 8.76 -0.18 6.39
CA LEU A 111 9.67 -0.57 7.46
C LEU A 111 9.59 0.45 8.61
N ILE A 112 9.42 -0.02 9.84
CA ILE A 112 9.33 0.80 11.04
C ILE A 112 10.48 0.40 11.96
N LYS A 113 11.36 1.35 12.29
CA LYS A 113 12.45 1.13 13.25
C LYS A 113 11.95 1.39 14.66
N LEU A 114 11.89 0.36 15.50
CA LEU A 114 11.50 0.44 16.90
C LEU A 114 12.71 0.54 17.84
N ALA A 115 13.83 -0.08 17.45
CA ALA A 115 15.12 -0.04 18.11
C ALA A 115 16.20 -0.46 17.11
N ASP A 116 17.47 -0.39 17.47
CA ASP A 116 18.57 -0.81 16.60
C ASP A 116 18.53 -2.31 16.26
N ASP A 117 17.93 -3.10 17.13
CA ASP A 117 17.78 -4.56 17.00
C ASP A 117 16.31 -5.00 16.88
N ARG A 118 15.38 -4.05 16.55
CA ARG A 118 13.95 -4.35 16.49
C ARG A 118 13.24 -3.54 15.39
N TYR A 119 12.60 -4.24 14.47
CA TYR A 119 11.90 -3.66 13.33
C TYR A 119 10.55 -4.31 13.13
N TRP A 120 9.57 -3.52 12.69
CA TRP A 120 8.35 -4.04 12.05
C TRP A 120 8.41 -3.80 10.55
N VAL A 121 7.99 -4.81 9.79
CA VAL A 121 7.77 -4.75 8.35
C VAL A 121 6.27 -4.89 8.12
N SER A 122 5.61 -3.76 7.75
CA SER A 122 4.17 -3.72 7.42
C SER A 122 4.01 -4.16 5.97
N ILE A 123 3.65 -5.43 5.76
CA ILE A 123 3.77 -6.09 4.46
C ILE A 123 2.56 -5.85 3.55
N ALA A 124 2.82 -5.70 2.24
CA ALA A 124 1.83 -5.85 1.20
C ALA A 124 1.45 -7.34 1.00
N ASP A 125 0.65 -7.66 -0.01
CA ASP A 125 -0.04 -8.95 -0.18
C ASP A 125 0.86 -10.12 -0.57
N THR A 126 1.87 -10.44 0.27
CA THR A 126 2.69 -11.67 0.18
C THR A 126 3.19 -12.16 1.53
N ASP A 127 3.47 -13.47 1.68
CA ASP A 127 3.91 -14.11 2.93
C ASP A 127 5.41 -13.90 3.23
N MET A 128 5.82 -12.66 3.47
CA MET A 128 7.21 -12.30 3.75
C MET A 128 7.77 -12.90 5.05
N LEU A 129 6.93 -13.31 5.99
CA LEU A 129 7.38 -13.98 7.22
C LEU A 129 8.26 -15.20 6.93
N TYR A 130 7.84 -16.04 5.99
CA TYR A 130 8.59 -17.26 5.67
C TYR A 130 9.89 -16.94 4.93
N TYR A 131 9.91 -15.90 4.11
CA TYR A 131 11.12 -15.44 3.43
C TYR A 131 12.17 -14.97 4.45
N PHE A 132 11.80 -14.10 5.40
CA PHE A 132 12.69 -13.65 6.47
C PHE A 132 13.20 -14.82 7.34
N LYS A 133 12.35 -15.78 7.69
CA LYS A 133 12.76 -16.98 8.44
C LYS A 133 13.74 -17.83 7.65
N GLY A 134 13.53 -17.98 6.34
CA GLY A 134 14.42 -18.69 5.44
C GLY A 134 15.79 -18.03 5.35
N LEU A 135 15.82 -16.71 5.14
CA LEU A 135 17.07 -15.94 5.09
C LEU A 135 17.83 -15.97 6.42
N ALA A 136 17.15 -15.74 7.56
CA ALA A 136 17.79 -15.80 8.87
C ALA A 136 18.48 -17.16 9.11
N SER A 137 17.79 -18.26 8.78
CA SER A 137 18.35 -19.61 8.89
C SER A 137 19.46 -19.87 7.87
N GLY A 138 19.26 -19.52 6.62
CA GLY A 138 20.19 -19.77 5.52
C GLY A 138 21.52 -19.03 5.65
N PHE A 139 21.47 -17.80 6.17
CA PHE A 139 22.65 -16.98 6.43
C PHE A 139 23.22 -17.13 7.86
N GLY A 140 22.61 -17.96 8.71
CA GLY A 140 23.04 -18.18 10.09
C GLY A 140 22.98 -16.91 10.95
N LEU A 141 22.00 -16.02 10.70
CA LEU A 141 21.87 -14.75 11.40
C LEU A 141 21.28 -14.94 12.81
N ASN A 142 21.79 -14.19 13.78
CA ASN A 142 21.23 -14.08 15.10
C ASN A 142 20.05 -13.07 15.10
N ALA A 143 19.02 -13.41 14.36
CA ALA A 143 17.79 -12.67 14.23
C ALA A 143 16.58 -13.63 14.22
N LYS A 144 15.43 -13.17 14.72
CA LYS A 144 14.17 -13.92 14.70
C LYS A 144 13.11 -13.09 13.99
N ALA A 145 12.35 -13.74 13.10
CA ALA A 145 11.19 -13.16 12.46
C ALA A 145 9.92 -13.90 12.94
N PHE A 146 8.90 -13.14 13.32
CA PHE A 146 7.59 -13.66 13.75
C PHE A 146 6.49 -12.63 13.50
N GLU A 147 5.23 -13.05 13.56
CA GLU A 147 4.08 -12.15 13.48
C GLU A 147 3.66 -11.74 14.91
N PRO A 148 3.75 -10.44 15.26
CA PRO A 148 3.27 -9.93 16.54
C PRO A 148 1.74 -9.78 16.54
N ASP A 149 1.11 -9.64 17.71
CA ASP A 149 -0.30 -9.25 17.80
C ASP A 149 -0.47 -7.74 17.59
N VAL A 150 -0.13 -7.28 16.39
CA VAL A 150 -0.18 -5.86 15.99
C VAL A 150 -1.03 -5.71 14.74
N SER A 151 -2.00 -4.81 14.81
CA SER A 151 -2.98 -4.55 13.75
C SER A 151 -3.04 -3.06 13.41
N PRO A 152 -2.62 -2.65 12.19
CA PRO A 152 -2.71 -1.25 11.79
C PRO A 152 -4.17 -0.83 11.53
N LEU A 153 -4.48 0.40 11.96
CA LEU A 153 -5.74 1.11 11.73
C LEU A 153 -5.40 2.48 11.14
N ALA A 154 -5.87 2.77 9.93
CA ALA A 154 -5.61 4.05 9.29
C ALA A 154 -6.74 5.07 9.58
N ILE A 155 -6.35 6.33 9.82
CA ILE A 155 -7.23 7.48 10.02
C ILE A 155 -6.90 8.47 8.92
N GLN A 156 -7.74 8.56 7.88
CA GLN A 156 -7.41 9.25 6.64
C GLN A 156 -8.42 10.35 6.30
N GLY A 157 -7.95 11.42 5.66
CA GLY A 157 -8.77 12.53 5.20
C GLY A 157 -8.44 13.87 5.86
N PRO A 158 -8.96 15.00 5.31
CA PRO A 158 -8.58 16.37 5.75
C PRO A 158 -8.95 16.70 7.21
N LYS A 159 -9.85 15.94 7.83
CA LYS A 159 -10.19 16.10 9.25
C LYS A 159 -9.47 15.09 10.17
N ALA A 160 -8.55 14.28 9.65
CA ALA A 160 -7.79 13.30 10.44
C ALA A 160 -6.98 13.97 11.56
N ASP A 161 -6.31 15.10 11.27
CA ASP A 161 -5.56 15.87 12.25
C ASP A 161 -6.44 16.29 13.45
N THR A 162 -7.66 16.77 13.17
CA THR A 162 -8.60 17.17 14.22
C THR A 162 -9.05 15.99 15.07
N LEU A 163 -9.34 14.85 14.46
CA LEU A 163 -9.74 13.64 15.19
C LEU A 163 -8.59 13.12 16.06
N VAL A 164 -7.38 13.02 15.49
CA VAL A 164 -6.19 12.54 16.19
C VAL A 164 -5.82 13.47 17.34
N ALA A 165 -5.89 14.80 17.16
CA ALA A 165 -5.63 15.78 18.23
C ALA A 165 -6.60 15.61 19.42
N ARG A 166 -7.88 15.33 19.13
CA ARG A 166 -8.91 15.12 20.18
C ARG A 166 -8.66 13.86 21.01
N VAL A 167 -8.19 12.82 20.37
CA VAL A 167 -8.05 11.50 21.02
C VAL A 167 -6.68 11.31 21.65
N PHE A 168 -5.63 11.77 20.98
CA PHE A 168 -4.24 11.45 21.34
C PHE A 168 -3.39 12.68 21.68
N GLY A 169 -3.91 13.89 21.46
CA GLY A 169 -3.20 15.14 21.75
C GLY A 169 -2.61 15.83 20.50
N GLN A 170 -2.39 17.13 20.62
CA GLN A 170 -1.86 17.97 19.54
C GLN A 170 -0.42 17.58 19.15
N GLU A 171 0.36 17.12 20.12
CA GLU A 171 1.74 16.69 19.88
C GLU A 171 1.86 15.53 18.88
N ILE A 172 0.81 14.70 18.73
CA ILE A 172 0.78 13.63 17.74
C ILE A 172 0.60 14.20 16.34
N VAL A 173 -0.23 15.22 16.19
CA VAL A 173 -0.47 15.88 14.90
C VAL A 173 0.79 16.57 14.37
N ASP A 174 1.66 17.05 15.24
CA ASP A 174 2.93 17.69 14.88
C ASP A 174 4.01 16.69 14.41
N THR A 175 3.68 15.39 14.36
CA THR A 175 4.58 14.36 13.84
C THR A 175 4.85 14.59 12.35
N LYS A 176 6.13 14.55 11.94
CA LYS A 176 6.53 14.70 10.55
C LYS A 176 6.13 13.46 9.72
N PHE A 177 5.92 13.67 8.44
CA PHE A 177 5.63 12.58 7.53
C PHE A 177 6.71 11.47 7.58
N PHE A 178 6.29 10.22 7.58
CA PHE A 178 7.12 9.03 7.79
C PHE A 178 7.90 9.02 9.12
N ARG A 179 7.32 9.65 10.16
CA ARG A 179 7.73 9.51 11.56
C ARG A 179 6.57 8.97 12.37
N TYR A 180 6.86 8.39 13.54
CA TYR A 180 5.86 7.97 14.48
C TYR A 180 6.11 8.55 15.88
N LYS A 181 5.12 8.46 16.73
CA LYS A 181 5.21 8.72 18.17
C LYS A 181 4.56 7.59 18.94
N THR A 182 5.01 7.38 20.16
CA THR A 182 4.38 6.47 21.11
C THR A 182 3.20 7.18 21.76
N ILE A 183 2.07 6.47 21.86
CA ILE A 183 0.88 6.87 22.58
C ILE A 183 0.60 5.85 23.69
N ASN A 184 -0.12 6.28 24.74
CA ASN A 184 -0.65 5.38 25.74
C ASN A 184 -2.15 5.23 25.55
N PHE A 185 -2.61 4.02 25.27
CA PHE A 185 -4.02 3.69 25.17
C PHE A 185 -4.38 2.63 26.20
N GLN A 186 -5.20 2.99 27.19
CA GLN A 186 -5.64 2.11 28.28
C GLN A 186 -4.49 1.40 29.04
N GLY A 187 -3.36 2.10 29.20
CA GLY A 187 -2.19 1.56 29.88
C GLY A 187 -1.22 0.77 29.01
N LYS A 188 -1.54 0.58 27.72
CA LYS A 188 -0.67 -0.06 26.74
C LYS A 188 0.00 0.99 25.86
N GLU A 189 1.30 0.87 25.69
CA GLU A 189 2.04 1.69 24.72
C GLU A 189 1.83 1.16 23.30
N MET A 190 1.51 2.05 22.39
CA MET A 190 1.32 1.78 20.96
C MET A 190 2.03 2.88 20.17
N ILE A 191 2.25 2.67 18.89
CA ILE A 191 2.77 3.74 18.01
C ILE A 191 1.68 4.25 17.08
N ILE A 192 1.80 5.53 16.73
CA ILE A 192 1.01 6.19 15.69
C ILE A 192 1.96 6.91 14.74
N ALA A 193 1.93 6.52 13.48
CA ALA A 193 2.77 7.08 12.43
C ALA A 193 2.00 8.13 11.61
N ARG A 194 2.69 9.17 11.18
CA ARG A 194 2.19 10.09 10.16
C ARG A 194 2.41 9.49 8.79
N SER A 195 1.51 8.62 8.40
CA SER A 195 1.55 7.85 7.15
C SER A 195 0.14 7.55 6.67
N GLY A 196 0.01 6.84 5.58
CA GLY A 196 -1.26 6.41 5.02
C GLY A 196 -1.19 6.23 3.52
N TRP A 197 -2.14 5.48 3.00
CA TRP A 197 -2.25 5.15 1.58
C TRP A 197 -3.40 5.94 0.93
N SER A 198 -3.41 7.25 1.19
CA SER A 198 -4.25 8.23 0.52
C SER A 198 -3.47 9.53 0.36
N HIS A 199 -3.76 10.31 -0.64
CA HIS A 199 -3.17 11.65 -0.83
C HIS A 199 -3.92 12.72 -0.02
N GLN A 200 -4.79 12.29 0.93
CA GLN A 200 -5.64 13.19 1.73
C GLN A 200 -5.05 13.49 3.13
N GLY A 201 -3.85 12.99 3.43
CA GLY A 201 -3.24 13.06 4.75
C GLY A 201 -3.85 12.11 5.75
N GLY A 202 -3.21 11.93 6.89
CA GLY A 202 -3.68 11.06 7.94
C GLY A 202 -2.59 10.40 8.77
N PHE A 203 -2.99 9.33 9.46
CA PHE A 203 -2.17 8.58 10.38
C PHE A 203 -2.46 7.09 10.28
N GLU A 204 -1.50 6.28 10.67
CA GLU A 204 -1.66 4.86 10.90
C GLU A 204 -1.30 4.53 12.34
N LEU A 205 -2.27 4.01 13.07
CA LEU A 205 -2.09 3.56 14.46
C LEU A 205 -1.86 2.05 14.44
N TYR A 206 -0.75 1.61 15.01
CA TYR A 206 -0.38 0.20 15.13
C TYR A 206 -0.87 -0.31 16.48
N LEU A 207 -2.07 -0.92 16.46
CA LEU A 207 -2.71 -1.48 17.65
C LEU A 207 -1.90 -2.69 18.13
N ASP A 208 -1.29 -2.61 19.30
CA ASP A 208 -0.59 -3.72 19.97
C ASP A 208 -1.51 -4.35 21.01
N GLY A 209 -2.04 -5.54 20.69
CA GLY A 209 -3.02 -6.28 21.47
C GLY A 209 -4.43 -6.22 20.89
N SER A 210 -4.91 -7.35 20.39
CA SER A 210 -6.21 -7.49 19.71
C SER A 210 -7.40 -7.09 20.59
N GLU A 211 -7.30 -7.21 21.91
CA GLU A 211 -8.35 -6.86 22.88
C GLU A 211 -8.69 -5.38 22.90
N TYR A 212 -7.80 -4.51 22.42
CA TYR A 212 -8.02 -3.06 22.36
C TYR A 212 -8.73 -2.59 21.07
N GLY A 213 -8.98 -3.47 20.11
CA GLY A 213 -9.51 -3.10 18.79
C GLY A 213 -10.89 -2.44 18.84
N GLU A 214 -11.87 -3.11 19.40
CA GLU A 214 -13.22 -2.53 19.50
C GLU A 214 -13.25 -1.26 20.38
N PRO A 215 -12.60 -1.20 21.56
CA PRO A 215 -12.50 0.03 22.36
C PRO A 215 -11.88 1.21 21.61
N LEU A 216 -10.81 0.98 20.82
CA LEU A 216 -10.17 2.02 20.03
C LEU A 216 -11.10 2.53 18.93
N TRP A 217 -11.73 1.62 18.18
CA TRP A 217 -12.70 1.96 17.15
C TRP A 217 -13.83 2.83 17.72
N ASP A 218 -14.46 2.39 18.81
CA ASP A 218 -15.57 3.09 19.44
C ASP A 218 -15.16 4.48 19.95
N LEU A 219 -13.96 4.63 20.49
CA LEU A 219 -13.41 5.92 20.91
C LEU A 219 -13.25 6.89 19.74
N LEU A 220 -12.68 6.43 18.61
CA LEU A 220 -12.49 7.25 17.42
C LEU A 220 -13.84 7.72 16.84
N PHE A 221 -14.82 6.81 16.77
CA PHE A 221 -16.14 7.14 16.25
C PHE A 221 -16.93 8.09 17.18
N GLU A 222 -16.81 7.92 18.49
CA GLU A 222 -17.41 8.84 19.47
C GLU A 222 -16.80 10.24 19.37
N ALA A 223 -15.47 10.34 19.36
CA ALA A 223 -14.74 11.60 19.27
C ALA A 223 -14.93 12.32 17.91
N GLY A 224 -15.25 11.58 16.85
CA GLY A 224 -15.38 12.09 15.48
C GLY A 224 -16.82 12.35 15.04
N LYS A 225 -17.85 12.22 15.90
CA LYS A 225 -19.25 12.36 15.50
C LYS A 225 -19.58 13.64 14.73
N ASP A 226 -19.07 14.77 15.21
CA ASP A 226 -19.28 16.09 14.58
C ASP A 226 -18.35 16.34 13.39
N LEU A 227 -17.37 15.47 13.15
CA LEU A 227 -16.44 15.52 12.02
C LEU A 227 -16.95 14.74 10.81
N ASP A 228 -18.13 14.11 10.89
CA ASP A 228 -18.64 13.16 9.90
C ASP A 228 -17.68 11.97 9.72
N VAL A 229 -17.18 11.39 10.86
CA VAL A 229 -16.32 10.21 10.82
C VAL A 229 -17.09 9.02 10.25
N ARG A 230 -16.47 8.28 9.32
CA ARG A 230 -17.05 7.07 8.74
C ARG A 230 -16.03 5.94 8.65
N ALA A 231 -16.53 4.72 8.67
CA ALA A 231 -15.75 3.58 8.21
C ALA A 231 -15.51 3.70 6.70
N GLY A 232 -14.30 3.38 6.28
CA GLY A 232 -13.85 3.39 4.90
C GLY A 232 -12.80 2.33 4.64
N GLY A 233 -12.17 2.40 3.49
CA GLY A 233 -11.07 1.54 3.05
C GLY A 233 -10.25 2.22 1.97
N PRO A 234 -9.12 1.63 1.57
CA PRO A 234 -8.31 2.11 0.45
C PRO A 234 -9.18 2.32 -0.80
N ASN A 235 -9.28 3.57 -1.26
CA ASN A 235 -10.20 3.92 -2.34
C ASN A 235 -9.55 3.77 -3.71
N LEU A 236 -10.19 3.00 -4.62
CA LEU A 236 -9.67 2.70 -5.94
C LEU A 236 -9.43 3.96 -6.79
N ILE A 237 -10.36 4.93 -6.75
CA ILE A 237 -10.26 6.15 -7.55
C ILE A 237 -9.08 6.98 -7.07
N GLU A 238 -9.04 7.27 -5.78
CA GLU A 238 -8.04 8.14 -5.18
C GLU A 238 -6.62 7.59 -5.35
N ARG A 239 -6.42 6.26 -5.14
CA ARG A 239 -5.10 5.66 -5.28
C ARG A 239 -4.56 5.74 -6.71
N ILE A 240 -5.42 5.54 -7.73
CA ILE A 240 -5.01 5.61 -9.14
C ILE A 240 -4.71 7.06 -9.53
N GLU A 241 -5.52 8.02 -9.08
CA GLU A 241 -5.25 9.44 -9.28
C GLU A 241 -3.90 9.86 -8.71
N ALA A 242 -3.57 9.36 -7.53
CA ALA A 242 -2.32 9.66 -6.82
C ALA A 242 -1.11 8.83 -7.28
N GLY A 243 -1.33 7.80 -8.11
CA GLY A 243 -0.27 6.87 -8.50
C GLY A 243 0.25 6.00 -7.37
N LEU A 244 -0.61 5.69 -6.38
CA LEU A 244 -0.28 4.75 -5.31
C LEU A 244 -0.39 3.33 -5.85
N LEU A 245 0.76 2.67 -5.98
CA LEU A 245 0.86 1.34 -6.55
C LEU A 245 0.36 0.29 -5.58
N SER A 246 -0.17 -0.80 -6.11
CA SER A 246 -0.66 -1.95 -5.34
C SER A 246 0.12 -3.20 -5.73
N TYR A 247 0.77 -3.84 -4.76
CA TYR A 247 1.41 -5.13 -4.99
C TYR A 247 0.35 -6.18 -5.34
N GLY A 248 0.67 -7.01 -6.33
CA GLY A 248 -0.26 -7.98 -6.91
C GLY A 248 -1.10 -7.43 -8.07
N ASN A 249 -1.23 -6.10 -8.19
CA ASN A 249 -1.89 -5.45 -9.33
C ASN A 249 -0.88 -4.75 -10.25
N ASP A 250 -0.22 -3.71 -9.74
CA ASP A 250 0.66 -2.83 -10.53
C ASP A 250 2.13 -3.26 -10.43
N ILE A 251 2.50 -3.83 -9.30
CA ILE A 251 3.81 -4.39 -8.98
C ILE A 251 3.66 -5.88 -8.70
N THR A 252 4.51 -6.69 -9.28
CA THR A 252 4.50 -8.15 -9.09
C THR A 252 5.93 -8.67 -9.07
N ILE A 253 6.08 -9.97 -8.84
CA ILE A 253 7.37 -10.67 -8.94
C ILE A 253 8.00 -10.60 -10.36
N ASP A 254 7.23 -10.18 -11.37
CA ASP A 254 7.76 -9.99 -12.73
C ASP A 254 8.28 -8.56 -12.98
N THR A 255 8.31 -7.69 -11.96
CA THR A 255 8.71 -6.29 -12.08
C THR A 255 9.94 -5.99 -11.22
N THR A 256 10.74 -5.03 -11.68
CA THR A 256 11.87 -4.49 -10.91
C THR A 256 11.51 -3.15 -10.27
N PRO A 257 12.25 -2.67 -9.25
CA PRO A 257 12.06 -1.33 -8.70
C PRO A 257 12.14 -0.22 -9.75
N PHE A 258 12.99 -0.38 -10.78
CA PHE A 258 13.16 0.62 -11.84
C PHE A 258 11.95 0.66 -12.77
N GLU A 259 11.40 -0.48 -13.15
CA GLU A 259 10.15 -0.59 -13.92
C GLU A 259 8.97 -0.02 -13.14
N SER A 260 8.95 -0.23 -11.82
CA SER A 260 7.89 0.25 -10.92
C SER A 260 8.00 1.74 -10.55
N GLY A 261 9.02 2.46 -11.05
CA GLY A 261 9.25 3.87 -10.71
C GLY A 261 9.79 4.09 -9.30
N LEU A 262 10.28 3.02 -8.65
CA LEU A 262 10.82 3.02 -7.28
C LEU A 262 12.36 3.14 -7.25
N GLY A 263 13.01 3.34 -8.39
CA GLY A 263 14.48 3.45 -8.50
C GLY A 263 15.09 4.51 -7.59
N LYS A 264 14.33 5.57 -7.23
CA LYS A 264 14.75 6.59 -6.25
C LYS A 264 15.03 6.03 -4.84
N TYR A 265 14.54 4.84 -4.53
CA TYR A 265 14.77 4.13 -3.27
C TYR A 265 15.90 3.11 -3.37
N CYS A 266 16.52 2.92 -4.54
CA CYS A 266 17.65 2.03 -4.74
C CYS A 266 18.97 2.79 -4.54
N ASN A 267 19.63 2.55 -3.43
CA ASN A 267 20.92 3.17 -3.07
C ASN A 267 22.07 2.18 -3.37
N LEU A 268 22.23 1.80 -4.64
CA LEU A 268 23.13 0.71 -5.05
C LEU A 268 24.60 0.95 -4.70
N ASP A 269 25.03 2.20 -4.53
CA ASP A 269 26.40 2.52 -4.11
C ASP A 269 26.68 2.16 -2.63
N VAL A 270 25.63 1.96 -1.81
CA VAL A 270 25.72 1.77 -0.36
C VAL A 270 25.12 0.45 0.09
N ALA A 271 23.93 0.09 -0.41
CA ALA A 271 23.19 -1.11 -0.03
C ALA A 271 23.71 -2.36 -0.75
N THR A 272 25.01 -2.60 -0.67
CA THR A 272 25.70 -3.70 -1.37
C THR A 272 25.40 -5.09 -0.79
N ASP A 273 24.86 -5.16 0.43
CA ASP A 273 24.45 -6.42 1.07
C ASP A 273 23.09 -6.94 0.56
N CYS A 274 22.34 -6.16 -0.22
CA CYS A 274 21.07 -6.59 -0.81
C CYS A 274 21.30 -7.76 -1.77
N LEU A 275 20.50 -8.84 -1.63
CA LEU A 275 20.64 -10.05 -2.45
C LEU A 275 20.50 -9.76 -3.95
N GLY A 276 19.62 -8.86 -4.33
CA GLY A 276 19.43 -8.45 -5.73
C GLY A 276 20.40 -7.39 -6.24
N HIS A 277 21.43 -7.00 -5.47
CA HIS A 277 22.31 -5.87 -5.80
C HIS A 277 22.95 -5.99 -7.19
N GLU A 278 23.61 -7.12 -7.48
CA GLU A 278 24.32 -7.34 -8.76
C GLU A 278 23.34 -7.33 -9.96
N ALA A 279 22.15 -7.89 -9.78
CA ALA A 279 21.12 -7.88 -10.81
C ALA A 279 20.62 -6.45 -11.06
N LEU A 280 20.33 -5.69 -9.99
CA LEU A 280 19.84 -4.31 -10.07
C LEU A 280 20.84 -3.35 -10.72
N LEU A 281 22.15 -3.57 -10.56
CA LEU A 281 23.18 -2.78 -11.26
C LEU A 281 23.01 -2.81 -12.79
N THR A 282 22.50 -3.92 -13.33
CA THR A 282 22.30 -4.10 -14.78
C THR A 282 20.90 -3.66 -15.27
N GLN A 283 19.98 -3.38 -14.34
CA GLN A 283 18.55 -3.11 -14.63
C GLN A 283 18.17 -1.64 -14.52
N GLN A 284 19.12 -0.72 -14.33
CA GLN A 284 18.88 0.71 -14.12
C GLN A 284 18.26 1.42 -15.34
N ASP A 285 18.38 0.84 -16.52
CA ASP A 285 17.75 1.33 -17.78
C ASP A 285 16.63 0.34 -18.19
N PRO A 286 15.43 0.45 -17.60
CA PRO A 286 14.35 -0.50 -17.83
C PRO A 286 13.77 -0.34 -19.25
N ARG A 287 13.31 -1.45 -19.84
CA ARG A 287 12.66 -1.46 -21.16
C ARG A 287 11.16 -1.20 -21.12
N ARG A 288 10.58 -1.15 -19.95
CA ARG A 288 9.17 -0.81 -19.68
C ARG A 288 9.10 -0.11 -18.33
N GLN A 289 8.08 0.71 -18.12
CA GLN A 289 7.91 1.41 -16.84
C GLN A 289 6.44 1.77 -16.59
N ILE A 290 6.07 1.85 -15.31
CA ILE A 290 4.78 2.36 -14.85
C ILE A 290 4.57 3.78 -15.36
N ARG A 291 3.38 4.03 -15.93
CA ARG A 291 2.91 5.33 -16.41
C ARG A 291 1.48 5.60 -15.98
N SER A 292 1.16 6.86 -15.79
CA SER A 292 -0.22 7.35 -15.72
C SER A 292 -0.81 7.35 -17.14
N ILE A 293 -2.00 6.81 -17.28
CA ILE A 293 -2.72 6.70 -18.55
C ILE A 293 -4.10 7.31 -18.39
N SER A 294 -4.54 8.13 -19.36
CA SER A 294 -5.96 8.46 -19.50
C SER A 294 -6.57 7.57 -20.57
N ILE A 295 -7.81 7.10 -20.33
CA ILE A 295 -8.57 6.31 -21.29
C ILE A 295 -9.84 7.08 -21.61
N ASP A 296 -10.04 7.40 -22.89
CA ASP A 296 -11.22 8.13 -23.36
C ASP A 296 -12.43 7.22 -23.47
N GLY A 297 -13.63 7.82 -23.47
CA GLY A 297 -14.88 7.10 -23.68
C GLY A 297 -15.73 6.92 -22.43
N ALA A 298 -16.57 5.87 -22.46
CA ALA A 298 -17.48 5.53 -21.36
C ALA A 298 -16.70 5.10 -20.10
N PRO A 299 -17.34 5.12 -18.92
CA PRO A 299 -16.73 4.53 -17.71
C PRO A 299 -16.32 3.08 -17.96
N VAL A 300 -15.08 2.75 -17.60
CA VAL A 300 -14.55 1.40 -17.77
C VAL A 300 -15.05 0.46 -16.68
N SER A 301 -15.15 -0.83 -17.00
CA SER A 301 -15.45 -1.91 -16.05
C SER A 301 -14.30 -2.13 -15.05
N ALA A 302 -14.54 -2.89 -13.99
CA ALA A 302 -13.49 -3.32 -13.07
C ALA A 302 -12.49 -4.25 -13.77
N ILE A 303 -11.21 -4.01 -13.57
CA ILE A 303 -10.14 -4.87 -14.12
C ILE A 303 -10.12 -6.21 -13.37
N THR A 304 -10.20 -7.29 -14.09
CA THR A 304 -10.04 -8.66 -13.59
C THR A 304 -8.84 -9.39 -14.21
N SER A 305 -8.27 -8.81 -15.28
CA SER A 305 -7.03 -9.22 -15.93
C SER A 305 -6.39 -8.00 -16.58
N TYR A 306 -5.10 -8.03 -16.85
CA TYR A 306 -4.42 -6.95 -17.54
C TYR A 306 -5.05 -6.67 -18.91
N TRP A 307 -5.30 -5.38 -19.20
CA TRP A 307 -5.78 -4.95 -20.51
C TRP A 307 -4.60 -4.60 -21.41
N PRO A 308 -4.45 -5.27 -22.58
CA PRO A 308 -3.37 -4.97 -23.53
C PRO A 308 -3.40 -3.52 -24.00
N LEU A 309 -2.22 -2.91 -24.11
CA LEU A 309 -1.99 -1.64 -24.82
C LEU A 309 -1.33 -1.93 -26.18
N LYS A 310 -1.80 -1.25 -27.22
CA LYS A 310 -1.27 -1.35 -28.58
C LYS A 310 -0.99 0.05 -29.16
N ASP A 311 -0.06 0.12 -30.07
CA ASP A 311 0.08 1.29 -30.95
C ASP A 311 -0.96 1.27 -32.10
N HIS A 312 -0.98 2.31 -32.92
CA HIS A 312 -1.92 2.41 -34.05
C HIS A 312 -1.65 1.41 -35.19
N GLU A 313 -0.51 0.73 -35.17
CA GLU A 313 -0.16 -0.35 -36.12
C GLU A 313 -0.55 -1.73 -35.58
N GLY A 314 -1.04 -1.81 -34.32
CA GLY A 314 -1.43 -3.04 -33.65
C GLY A 314 -0.28 -3.75 -32.92
N ASN A 315 0.90 -3.12 -32.81
CA ASN A 315 2.01 -3.69 -32.05
C ASN A 315 1.79 -3.51 -30.54
N GLY A 316 2.24 -4.49 -29.73
CA GLY A 316 2.13 -4.42 -28.27
C GLY A 316 2.94 -3.28 -27.68
N ALA A 317 2.28 -2.39 -26.91
CA ALA A 317 2.88 -1.25 -26.24
C ALA A 317 2.97 -1.40 -24.71
N GLY A 318 2.36 -2.44 -24.15
CA GLY A 318 2.32 -2.69 -22.69
C GLY A 318 0.96 -3.21 -22.24
N HIS A 319 0.57 -2.86 -21.02
CA HIS A 319 -0.75 -3.21 -20.48
C HIS A 319 -1.20 -2.22 -19.39
N ILE A 320 -2.51 -2.18 -19.15
CA ILE A 320 -3.11 -1.51 -17.99
C ILE A 320 -3.29 -2.52 -16.87
N SER A 321 -2.87 -2.15 -15.68
CA SER A 321 -2.99 -2.97 -14.45
C SER A 321 -4.12 -2.50 -13.53
N SER A 322 -4.45 -1.21 -13.56
CA SER A 322 -5.50 -0.60 -12.74
C SER A 322 -6.17 0.54 -13.49
N ALA A 323 -7.49 0.57 -13.48
CA ALA A 323 -8.26 1.66 -14.09
C ALA A 323 -9.60 1.86 -13.39
N THR A 324 -10.12 3.10 -13.44
CA THR A 324 -11.45 3.46 -12.96
C THR A 324 -11.88 4.80 -13.53
N ARG A 325 -13.17 5.10 -13.45
CA ARG A 325 -13.68 6.45 -13.76
C ARG A 325 -13.42 7.40 -12.62
N SER A 326 -12.72 8.50 -12.88
CA SER A 326 -12.59 9.61 -11.93
C SER A 326 -13.76 10.59 -12.08
N PRO A 327 -14.51 10.89 -11.01
CA PRO A 327 -15.53 11.92 -11.04
C PRO A 327 -14.95 13.34 -11.09
N ASP A 328 -13.81 13.58 -10.46
CA ASP A 328 -13.16 14.90 -10.41
C ASP A 328 -12.55 15.27 -11.77
N PHE A 329 -11.85 14.36 -12.39
CA PHE A 329 -11.22 14.58 -13.70
C PHE A 329 -12.13 14.25 -14.88
N LYS A 330 -13.29 13.65 -14.64
CA LYS A 330 -14.32 13.30 -15.67
C LYS A 330 -13.78 12.43 -16.80
N THR A 331 -12.76 11.63 -16.51
CA THR A 331 -12.13 10.70 -17.46
C THR A 331 -11.82 9.37 -16.75
N ASN A 332 -11.50 8.33 -17.51
CA ASN A 332 -10.97 7.12 -16.90
C ASN A 332 -9.47 7.33 -16.62
N VAL A 333 -9.10 7.12 -15.36
CA VAL A 333 -7.73 7.21 -14.85
C VAL A 333 -7.17 5.80 -14.74
N ALA A 334 -5.91 5.62 -15.13
CA ALA A 334 -5.31 4.30 -15.15
C ALA A 334 -3.82 4.31 -14.80
N ILE A 335 -3.36 3.17 -14.30
CA ILE A 335 -1.95 2.80 -14.15
C ILE A 335 -1.64 1.73 -15.18
N GLY A 336 -0.56 1.89 -15.93
CA GLY A 336 -0.13 0.92 -16.92
C GLY A 336 1.38 0.74 -16.95
N MET A 337 1.82 -0.48 -17.26
CA MET A 337 3.20 -0.80 -17.59
C MET A 337 3.39 -0.57 -19.09
N VAL A 338 4.21 0.40 -19.48
CA VAL A 338 4.36 0.83 -20.88
C VAL A 338 5.79 0.58 -21.36
N HIS A 339 5.94 0.03 -22.55
CA HIS A 339 7.22 -0.22 -23.18
C HIS A 339 7.96 1.07 -23.53
N GLN A 340 9.29 1.06 -23.47
CA GLN A 340 10.16 2.22 -23.66
C GLN A 340 9.88 2.99 -24.97
N ALA A 341 9.56 2.28 -26.04
CA ALA A 341 9.22 2.90 -27.33
C ALA A 341 7.96 3.77 -27.30
N HIS A 342 7.08 3.57 -26.31
CA HIS A 342 5.74 4.19 -26.23
C HIS A 342 5.49 4.99 -24.94
N TRP A 343 6.42 5.06 -24.00
CA TRP A 343 6.18 5.65 -22.66
C TRP A 343 6.31 7.17 -22.57
N THR A 344 6.64 7.82 -23.72
CA THR A 344 6.76 9.30 -23.74
C THR A 344 5.40 9.94 -23.52
N PRO A 345 5.30 10.96 -22.64
CA PRO A 345 4.05 11.70 -22.46
C PRO A 345 3.51 12.25 -23.80
N GLY A 346 2.20 12.13 -23.99
CA GLY A 346 1.52 12.51 -25.24
C GLY A 346 1.46 11.39 -26.28
N THR A 347 2.05 10.21 -26.02
CA THR A 347 1.90 9.06 -26.92
C THR A 347 0.46 8.54 -26.87
N GLU A 348 -0.16 8.49 -28.04
CA GLU A 348 -1.49 7.91 -28.23
C GLU A 348 -1.40 6.40 -28.43
N LEU A 349 -2.24 5.66 -27.73
CA LEU A 349 -2.31 4.20 -27.73
C LEU A 349 -3.77 3.76 -27.83
N ILE A 350 -3.97 2.46 -28.00
CA ILE A 350 -5.28 1.79 -27.94
C ILE A 350 -5.23 0.79 -26.81
N VAL A 351 -6.20 0.83 -25.89
CA VAL A 351 -6.38 -0.17 -24.84
C VAL A 351 -7.51 -1.12 -25.22
N GLU A 352 -7.27 -2.42 -25.09
CA GLU A 352 -8.29 -3.46 -25.24
C GLU A 352 -8.93 -3.73 -23.88
N THR A 353 -10.11 -3.14 -23.64
CA THR A 353 -10.89 -3.37 -22.43
C THR A 353 -11.89 -4.53 -22.63
N GLU A 354 -12.54 -4.99 -21.56
CA GLU A 354 -13.63 -5.97 -21.67
C GLU A 354 -14.82 -5.44 -22.50
N ASP A 355 -14.98 -4.11 -22.59
CA ASP A 355 -16.06 -3.44 -23.34
C ASP A 355 -15.65 -3.06 -24.77
N GLY A 356 -14.44 -3.41 -25.19
CA GLY A 356 -13.87 -3.13 -26.52
C GLY A 356 -12.66 -2.19 -26.48
N GLU A 357 -12.17 -1.84 -27.66
CA GLU A 357 -11.04 -0.94 -27.84
C GLU A 357 -11.41 0.51 -27.51
N GLN A 358 -10.55 1.20 -26.76
CA GLN A 358 -10.69 2.62 -26.43
C GLN A 358 -9.37 3.37 -26.63
N PRO A 359 -9.43 4.66 -27.04
CA PRO A 359 -8.23 5.49 -27.10
C PRO A 359 -7.63 5.70 -25.71
N ALA A 360 -6.30 5.63 -25.64
CA ALA A 360 -5.53 5.85 -24.42
C ALA A 360 -4.39 6.84 -24.68
N LEU A 361 -4.01 7.60 -23.67
CA LEU A 361 -2.95 8.59 -23.77
C LEU A 361 -1.99 8.45 -22.59
N VAL A 362 -0.70 8.34 -22.87
CA VAL A 362 0.36 8.38 -21.86
C VAL A 362 0.49 9.79 -21.30
N ARG A 363 0.39 9.93 -19.97
CA ARG A 363 0.46 11.22 -19.30
C ARG A 363 1.86 11.53 -18.79
N ASP A 364 2.12 12.81 -18.55
CA ASP A 364 3.36 13.30 -17.96
C ASP A 364 3.50 12.93 -16.47
N SER A 365 2.39 12.97 -15.73
CA SER A 365 2.34 12.68 -14.29
C SER A 365 1.01 12.02 -13.92
N PHE A 366 0.93 11.49 -12.69
CA PHE A 366 -0.34 11.14 -12.09
C PHE A 366 -1.20 12.39 -11.88
N TRP A 367 -2.44 12.21 -11.49
CA TRP A 367 -3.47 13.25 -11.55
C TRP A 367 -3.41 14.24 -10.38
N ILE A 368 -2.92 13.80 -9.22
CA ILE A 368 -2.76 14.58 -7.99
C ILE A 368 -1.40 14.37 -7.34
#